data_0c465c61aee0de5fb25c873e82975506
#
_entry.id   0c465c61aee0de5fb25c873e82975506
#
_cell.length_a   1.000
_cell.length_b   1.000
_cell.length_c   1.000
_cell.angle_alpha   90.00
_cell.angle_beta   90.00
_cell.angle_gamma   90.00
#
_symmetry.space_group_name_H-M   'P 1'
#
loop_
_entity.id
_entity.type
_entity.pdbx_description
1 polymer ?
#
loop_
_entity_poly.entity_id
_entity_poly.type
_entity_poly.pdbx_seq_one_letter_code
_entity_poly.pdbx_strand_id
1 'polypeptide(L)'
;MKATSKLLLCVALLAPLACAAQTRGDLQCKPSGQDLIYDCVVRLARADQPVTGAQLTVTPQMAAMPGEHSAKPVKARPGKGPGEYLVRLDLDMLGEWDLKLRLTGAVRDQLVLHCQFDERGGRAIRRSK
;
A
#
# COMPACT_ATOMS: atom_id res chain seq x y z
N MET A 1 24.27 33.49 -56.85
CA MET A 1 24.51 33.31 -55.43
C MET A 1 23.34 32.55 -54.83
N LYS A 2 23.58 31.33 -54.42
CA LYS A 2 22.52 30.50 -53.81
C LYS A 2 22.57 30.67 -52.32
N ALA A 3 21.54 31.27 -51.70
CA ALA A 3 21.39 31.31 -50.27
C ALA A 3 20.84 29.96 -49.78
N THR A 4 21.67 29.18 -49.15
CA THR A 4 21.21 27.96 -48.49
C THR A 4 20.60 28.36 -47.14
N SER A 5 19.28 28.37 -47.12
CA SER A 5 18.51 28.49 -45.90
C SER A 5 18.62 27.17 -45.11
N LYS A 6 19.44 27.15 -44.09
CA LYS A 6 19.44 26.02 -43.15
C LYS A 6 18.22 26.16 -42.25
N LEU A 7 17.19 25.37 -42.56
CA LEU A 7 16.06 25.20 -41.65
C LEU A 7 16.54 24.41 -40.43
N LEU A 8 16.75 25.10 -39.35
CA LEU A 8 16.95 24.45 -38.05
C LEU A 8 15.60 23.89 -37.58
N LEU A 9 15.44 22.59 -37.76
CA LEU A 9 14.32 21.85 -37.22
C LEU A 9 14.60 21.72 -35.71
N CYS A 10 14.02 22.60 -34.91
CA CYS A 10 13.94 22.39 -33.44
C CYS A 10 12.97 21.24 -33.19
N VAL A 11 13.50 20.03 -33.09
CA VAL A 11 12.73 18.90 -32.56
C VAL A 11 12.59 19.14 -31.07
N ALA A 12 11.49 19.71 -30.65
CA ALA A 12 11.12 19.76 -29.23
C ALA A 12 10.87 18.32 -28.78
N LEU A 13 11.85 17.75 -28.10
CA LEU A 13 11.66 16.50 -27.36
C LEU A 13 10.68 16.79 -26.22
N LEU A 14 9.41 16.53 -26.46
CA LEU A 14 8.41 16.41 -25.42
C LEU A 14 8.75 15.15 -24.63
N ALA A 15 9.55 15.30 -23.58
CA ALA A 15 9.72 14.25 -22.59
C ALA A 15 8.35 13.97 -21.96
N PRO A 16 7.84 12.73 -21.98
CA PRO A 16 6.61 12.43 -21.28
C PRO A 16 6.83 12.72 -19.79
N LEU A 17 5.98 13.56 -19.23
CA LEU A 17 5.88 13.73 -17.80
C LEU A 17 5.46 12.37 -17.24
N ALA A 18 6.43 11.59 -16.77
CA ALA A 18 6.15 10.37 -16.03
C ALA A 18 5.51 10.79 -14.70
N CYS A 19 4.17 10.72 -14.63
CA CYS A 19 3.50 10.76 -13.34
C CYS A 19 4.02 9.58 -12.52
N ALA A 20 4.68 9.88 -11.39
CA ALA A 20 5.09 8.84 -10.47
C ALA A 20 3.84 8.05 -10.06
N ALA A 21 3.75 6.78 -10.46
CA ALA A 21 2.63 5.94 -10.12
C ALA A 21 2.59 5.74 -8.59
N GLN A 22 1.43 5.91 -7.99
CA GLN A 22 1.22 5.65 -6.58
C GLN A 22 1.14 4.15 -6.33
N THR A 23 1.66 3.74 -5.20
CA THR A 23 1.50 2.37 -4.72
C THR A 23 0.04 2.15 -4.33
N ARG A 24 -0.54 1.07 -4.80
CA ARG A 24 -1.88 0.61 -4.43
C ARG A 24 -1.75 -0.62 -3.56
N GLY A 25 -2.60 -0.70 -2.56
CA GLY A 25 -2.63 -1.83 -1.66
C GLY A 25 -4.02 -2.43 -1.54
N ASP A 26 -4.04 -3.72 -1.30
CA ASP A 26 -5.21 -4.47 -0.89
C ASP A 26 -4.86 -5.34 0.30
N LEU A 27 -5.87 -5.67 1.10
CA LEU A 27 -5.68 -6.46 2.31
C LEU A 27 -6.83 -7.42 2.48
N GLN A 28 -6.48 -8.65 2.80
CA GLN A 28 -7.41 -9.67 3.24
C GLN A 28 -6.87 -10.35 4.48
N CYS A 29 -7.70 -10.45 5.50
CA CYS A 29 -7.35 -11.06 6.77
C CYS A 29 -8.33 -12.18 7.10
N LYS A 30 -7.80 -13.24 7.69
CA LYS A 30 -8.59 -14.31 8.27
C LYS A 30 -8.34 -14.41 9.77
N PRO A 31 -9.32 -14.84 10.57
CA PRO A 31 -9.09 -15.07 11.98
C PRO A 31 -8.00 -16.14 12.18
N SER A 32 -7.11 -15.89 13.14
CA SER A 32 -6.02 -16.84 13.44
C SER A 32 -6.44 -18.00 14.31
N GLY A 33 -7.64 -17.95 14.88
CA GLY A 33 -8.11 -18.86 15.93
C GLY A 33 -7.94 -18.29 17.34
N GLN A 34 -7.21 -17.20 17.49
CA GLN A 34 -7.13 -16.42 18.73
C GLN A 34 -7.97 -15.16 18.58
N ASP A 35 -8.58 -14.74 19.68
CA ASP A 35 -9.48 -13.59 19.69
C ASP A 35 -8.75 -12.32 19.24
N LEU A 36 -9.33 -11.58 18.31
CA LEU A 36 -8.83 -10.32 17.75
C LEU A 36 -7.44 -10.40 17.09
N ILE A 37 -6.91 -11.59 16.84
CA ILE A 37 -5.66 -11.78 16.11
C ILE A 37 -5.98 -12.32 14.72
N TYR A 38 -5.45 -11.63 13.72
CA TYR A 38 -5.73 -11.90 12.32
C TYR A 38 -4.45 -12.17 11.54
N ASP A 39 -4.51 -13.18 10.68
CA ASP A 39 -3.45 -13.45 9.69
C ASP A 39 -3.82 -12.76 8.39
N CYS A 40 -3.04 -11.80 7.98
CA CYS A 40 -3.34 -10.91 6.86
C CYS A 40 -2.38 -11.09 5.70
N VAL A 41 -2.92 -10.97 4.49
CA VAL A 41 -2.16 -10.87 3.24
C VAL A 41 -2.36 -9.47 2.69
N VAL A 42 -1.26 -8.75 2.51
CA VAL A 42 -1.23 -7.45 1.85
C VAL A 42 -0.70 -7.65 0.44
N ARG A 43 -1.41 -7.13 -0.54
CA ARG A 43 -0.95 -7.11 -1.94
C ARG A 43 -0.66 -5.69 -2.34
N LEU A 44 0.54 -5.48 -2.85
CA LEU A 44 1.02 -4.16 -3.25
C LEU A 44 1.37 -4.16 -4.74
N ALA A 45 0.88 -3.15 -5.44
CA ALA A 45 1.17 -2.93 -6.84
C ALA A 45 1.46 -1.45 -7.11
N ARG A 46 2.31 -1.19 -8.08
CA ARG A 46 2.65 0.14 -8.55
C ARG A 46 2.70 0.10 -10.07
N ALA A 47 1.95 0.98 -10.74
CA ALA A 47 1.82 0.96 -12.21
C ALA A 47 1.49 -0.45 -12.74
N ASP A 48 0.52 -1.12 -12.12
CA ASP A 48 0.07 -2.48 -12.44
C ASP A 48 1.16 -3.57 -12.33
N GLN A 49 2.29 -3.26 -11.70
CA GLN A 49 3.35 -4.21 -11.40
C GLN A 49 3.38 -4.53 -9.90
N PRO A 50 3.59 -5.78 -9.52
CA PRO A 50 3.73 -6.12 -8.12
C PRO A 50 4.96 -5.43 -7.50
N VAL A 51 4.81 -4.91 -6.30
CA VAL A 51 5.91 -4.33 -5.53
C VAL A 51 6.62 -5.45 -4.79
N THR A 52 7.82 -5.80 -5.24
CA THR A 52 8.63 -6.87 -4.65
C THR A 52 9.87 -6.30 -3.95
N GLY A 53 10.38 -7.01 -2.96
CA GLY A 53 11.62 -6.65 -2.29
C GLY A 53 11.55 -5.41 -1.39
N ALA A 54 10.36 -4.88 -1.15
CA ALA A 54 10.18 -3.81 -0.19
C ALA A 54 10.12 -4.35 1.24
N GLN A 55 10.53 -3.53 2.19
CA GLN A 55 10.28 -3.76 3.60
C GLN A 55 8.98 -3.04 3.98
N LEU A 56 8.02 -3.79 4.47
CA LEU A 56 6.70 -3.28 4.82
C LEU A 56 6.50 -3.30 6.32
N THR A 57 6.12 -2.15 6.87
CA THR A 57 5.68 -2.00 8.25
C THR A 57 4.23 -1.56 8.26
N VAL A 58 3.41 -2.25 9.03
CA VAL A 58 1.97 -1.98 9.16
C VAL A 58 1.69 -1.45 10.55
N THR A 59 1.07 -0.29 10.65
CA THR A 59 0.67 0.32 11.91
C THR A 59 -0.84 0.48 11.92
N PRO A 60 -1.58 -0.34 12.71
CA PRO A 60 -3.01 -0.20 12.84
C PRO A 60 -3.37 0.99 13.74
N GLN A 61 -4.37 1.74 13.32
CA GLN A 61 -4.95 2.84 14.09
C GLN A 61 -6.46 2.83 13.92
N MET A 62 -7.19 2.96 15.00
CA MET A 62 -8.64 3.00 14.91
C MET A 62 -9.10 4.34 14.33
N ALA A 63 -9.89 4.27 13.24
CA ALA A 63 -10.28 5.48 12.50
C ALA A 63 -11.11 6.46 13.36
N ALA A 64 -12.01 5.92 14.21
CA ALA A 64 -12.90 6.74 15.03
C ALA A 64 -12.22 7.36 16.26
N MET A 65 -11.15 6.74 16.76
CA MET A 65 -10.48 7.15 18.00
C MET A 65 -8.96 7.09 17.82
N PRO A 66 -8.37 7.99 17.02
CA PRO A 66 -6.93 8.01 16.79
C PRO A 66 -6.18 8.22 18.11
N GLY A 67 -5.17 7.40 18.36
CA GLY A 67 -4.31 7.49 19.53
C GLY A 67 -4.77 6.69 20.75
N GLU A 68 -6.06 6.40 20.91
CA GLU A 68 -6.57 5.59 22.04
C GLU A 68 -6.48 4.08 21.74
N HIS A 69 -6.77 3.70 20.52
CA HIS A 69 -6.72 2.32 20.05
C HIS A 69 -5.73 2.20 18.89
N SER A 70 -4.46 2.36 19.20
CA SER A 70 -3.39 2.14 18.24
C SER A 70 -2.59 0.92 18.63
N ALA A 71 -2.36 0.03 17.68
CA ALA A 71 -1.48 -1.10 17.88
C ALA A 71 -0.04 -0.71 17.53
N LYS A 72 0.91 -1.49 18.02
CA LYS A 72 2.31 -1.28 17.70
C LYS A 72 2.57 -1.57 16.21
N PRO A 73 3.56 -0.87 15.60
CA PRO A 73 3.99 -1.21 14.25
C PRO A 73 4.43 -2.67 14.15
N VAL A 74 3.99 -3.34 13.10
CA VAL A 74 4.33 -4.75 12.85
C VAL A 74 5.04 -4.85 11.51
N LYS A 75 6.19 -5.51 11.50
CA LYS A 75 6.90 -5.81 10.25
C LYS A 75 6.24 -6.97 9.56
N ALA A 76 5.93 -6.78 8.28
CA ALA A 76 5.48 -7.86 7.42
C ALA A 76 6.66 -8.66 6.88
N ARG A 77 6.38 -9.88 6.47
CA ARG A 77 7.35 -10.76 5.79
C ARG A 77 6.86 -11.02 4.37
N PRO A 78 7.76 -11.39 3.44
CA PRO A 78 7.33 -11.75 2.09
C PRO A 78 6.35 -12.91 2.10
N GLY A 79 5.33 -12.81 1.24
CA GLY A 79 4.39 -13.89 1.00
C GLY A 79 4.86 -14.84 -0.10
N LYS A 80 3.96 -15.70 -0.56
CA LYS A 80 4.27 -16.73 -1.56
C LYS A 80 4.40 -16.18 -2.97
N GLY A 81 3.61 -15.14 -3.30
CA GLY A 81 3.58 -14.55 -4.63
C GLY A 81 4.27 -13.20 -4.70
N PRO A 82 4.56 -12.70 -5.92
CA PRO A 82 5.12 -11.38 -6.09
C PRO A 82 4.15 -10.31 -5.60
N GLY A 83 4.66 -9.32 -4.86
CA GLY A 83 3.86 -8.25 -4.28
C GLY A 83 3.00 -8.65 -3.09
N GLU A 84 3.13 -9.86 -2.59
CA GLU A 84 2.43 -10.34 -1.40
C GLU A 84 3.29 -10.23 -0.16
N TYR A 85 2.67 -9.76 0.91
CA TYR A 85 3.30 -9.61 2.23
C TYR A 85 2.37 -10.19 3.28
N LEU A 86 2.94 -10.91 4.24
CA LEU A 86 2.20 -11.53 5.33
C LEU A 86 2.43 -10.76 6.60
N VAL A 87 1.35 -10.45 7.30
CA VAL A 87 1.41 -9.76 8.58
C VAL A 87 0.36 -10.30 9.53
N ARG A 88 0.72 -10.47 10.78
CA ARG A 88 -0.22 -10.82 11.84
C ARG A 88 -0.57 -9.56 12.62
N LEU A 89 -1.85 -9.25 12.71
CA LEU A 89 -2.36 -8.09 13.42
C LEU A 89 -3.06 -8.52 14.69
N ASP A 90 -2.69 -7.88 15.79
CA ASP A 90 -3.32 -8.03 17.10
C ASP A 90 -4.09 -6.75 17.37
N LEU A 91 -5.42 -6.83 17.26
CA LEU A 91 -6.31 -5.70 17.46
C LEU A 91 -6.97 -5.81 18.83
N ASP A 92 -7.40 -4.69 19.40
CA ASP A 92 -8.07 -4.66 20.68
C ASP A 92 -9.60 -4.62 20.57
N MET A 93 -10.13 -4.37 19.38
CA MET A 93 -11.56 -4.40 19.11
C MET A 93 -11.89 -4.57 17.64
N LEU A 94 -13.11 -4.97 17.37
CA LEU A 94 -13.68 -5.04 16.01
C LEU A 94 -14.05 -3.64 15.51
N GLY A 95 -14.21 -3.50 14.21
CA GLY A 95 -14.68 -2.28 13.58
C GLY A 95 -13.77 -1.79 12.46
N GLU A 96 -13.81 -0.50 12.23
CA GLU A 96 -13.02 0.14 11.19
C GLU A 96 -11.64 0.57 11.71
N TRP A 97 -10.63 0.18 10.95
CA TRP A 97 -9.24 0.48 11.24
C TRP A 97 -8.56 1.10 10.03
N ASP A 98 -7.73 2.10 10.28
CA ASP A 98 -6.80 2.60 9.28
C ASP A 98 -5.46 1.91 9.47
N LEU A 99 -5.00 1.22 8.45
CA LEU A 99 -3.68 0.59 8.46
C LEU A 99 -2.71 1.48 7.69
N LYS A 100 -1.76 2.04 8.40
CA LYS A 100 -0.68 2.80 7.79
C LYS A 100 0.37 1.82 7.30
N LEU A 101 0.60 1.79 6.00
CA LEU A 101 1.60 0.97 5.35
C LEU A 101 2.82 1.84 5.03
N ARG A 102 3.95 1.49 5.56
CA ARG A 102 5.21 2.16 5.26
C ARG A 102 6.14 1.20 4.53
N LEU A 103 6.54 1.62 3.34
CA LEU A 103 7.47 0.88 2.50
C LEU A 103 8.84 1.52 2.57
N THR A 104 9.86 0.68 2.73
CA THR A 104 11.27 1.06 2.65
C THR A 104 12.04 0.03 1.83
N GLY A 105 13.31 0.25 1.61
CA GLY A 105 14.14 -0.64 0.79
C GLY A 105 14.01 -0.35 -0.69
N ALA A 106 13.61 -1.32 -1.49
CA ALA A 106 13.52 -1.21 -2.95
C ALA A 106 12.51 -0.14 -3.41
N VAL A 107 11.47 0.11 -2.64
CA VAL A 107 10.47 1.15 -2.89
C VAL A 107 10.27 1.93 -1.60
N ARG A 108 10.23 3.25 -1.70
CA ARG A 108 9.86 4.13 -0.59
C ARG A 108 8.49 4.73 -0.87
N ASP A 109 7.54 4.43 -0.01
CA ASP A 109 6.20 4.98 -0.11
C ASP A 109 5.46 4.84 1.22
N GLN A 110 4.34 5.51 1.32
CA GLN A 110 3.44 5.41 2.46
C GLN A 110 2.02 5.50 1.96
N LEU A 111 1.17 4.59 2.42
CA LEU A 111 -0.24 4.62 2.09
C LEU A 111 -1.06 4.18 3.30
N VAL A 112 -2.34 4.53 3.27
CA VAL A 112 -3.29 4.15 4.32
C VAL A 112 -4.39 3.32 3.68
N LEU A 113 -4.62 2.13 4.24
CA LEU A 113 -5.75 1.29 3.87
C LEU A 113 -6.82 1.41 4.93
N HIS A 114 -8.04 1.74 4.51
CA HIS A 114 -9.21 1.69 5.35
C HIS A 114 -9.74 0.26 5.37
N CYS A 115 -9.86 -0.32 6.53
CA CYS A 115 -10.18 -1.73 6.67
C CYS A 115 -11.35 -1.92 7.65
N GLN A 116 -12.13 -2.95 7.40
CA GLN A 116 -13.20 -3.40 8.27
C GLN A 116 -12.85 -4.77 8.84
N PHE A 117 -12.87 -4.90 10.16
CA PHE A 117 -12.64 -6.16 10.86
C PHE A 117 -13.90 -6.60 11.59
N ASP A 118 -14.25 -7.84 11.39
CA ASP A 118 -15.36 -8.51 12.04
C ASP A 118 -14.93 -9.93 12.48
N GLU A 119 -15.86 -10.70 13.01
CA GLU A 119 -15.57 -12.06 13.47
C GLU A 119 -15.17 -13.02 12.34
N ARG A 120 -15.46 -12.68 11.09
CA ARG A 120 -15.13 -13.49 9.91
C ARG A 120 -13.77 -13.16 9.33
N GLY A 121 -13.24 -12.00 9.64
CA GLY A 121 -11.95 -11.54 9.14
C GLY A 121 -11.90 -10.04 8.94
N GLY A 122 -10.92 -9.60 8.16
CA GLY A 122 -10.72 -8.20 7.80
C GLY A 122 -10.52 -8.04 6.31
N ARG A 123 -10.88 -6.87 5.81
CA ARG A 123 -10.72 -6.51 4.41
C ARG A 123 -10.55 -5.02 4.25
N ALA A 124 -9.85 -4.62 3.19
CA ALA A 124 -9.82 -3.23 2.78
C ALA A 124 -11.18 -2.81 2.23
N ILE A 125 -11.63 -1.63 2.63
CA ILE A 125 -12.87 -1.03 2.16
C ILE A 125 -12.55 0.26 1.41
N ARG A 126 -13.36 0.56 0.39
CA ARG A 126 -13.29 1.87 -0.26
C ARG A 126 -14.23 2.81 0.47
N ARG A 127 -13.68 3.91 0.98
CA ARG A 127 -14.56 5.00 1.43
C ARG A 127 -15.25 5.58 0.20
N SER A 128 -16.56 5.47 0.15
CA SER A 128 -17.35 6.25 -0.78
C SER A 128 -17.23 7.74 -0.39
N LYS A 129 -16.85 8.53 -1.34
CA LYS A 129 -16.91 9.99 -1.19
C LYS A 129 -18.36 10.46 -1.14
#